data_7f33c4bea82e38929ba7f13d9103ea86
#
_entry.id   7f33c4bea82e38929ba7f13d9103ea86
#
_cell.length_a   1.000
_cell.length_b   1.000
_cell.length_c   1.000
_cell.angle_alpha   90.00
_cell.angle_beta   90.00
_cell.angle_gamma   90.00
#
_symmetry.space_group_name_H-M   'P 1'
#
loop_
_entity.id
_entity.type
_entity.pdbx_description
1 polymer ?
#
loop_
_entity_poly.entity_id
_entity_poly.type
_entity_poly.pdbx_seq_one_letter_code
_entity_poly.pdbx_strand_id
1 'polypeptide(L)' 'MPEITITSTGGHIAIANLLKQAGLVASTSEALRMIDQGGIKLDGEKVSDKSLQLKAGTVVVAQVGKRKFARITVS' A
#
# COMPACT_ATOMS: atom_id res chain seq x y z
N MET A 1 7.01 12.95 5.87
CA MET A 1 6.31 11.78 5.29
C MET A 1 4.98 12.23 4.71
N PRO A 2 4.72 11.96 3.44
CA PRO A 2 3.45 12.36 2.83
C PRO A 2 2.24 11.69 3.50
N GLU A 3 1.15 12.43 3.57
CA GLU A 3 -0.13 11.90 4.02
C GLU A 3 -1.07 11.83 2.82
N ILE A 4 -1.62 10.65 2.60
CA ILE A 4 -2.43 10.36 1.42
C ILE A 4 -3.73 9.71 1.87
N THR A 5 -4.84 10.20 1.32
CA THR A 5 -6.16 9.58 1.54
C THR A 5 -6.55 8.82 0.28
N ILE A 6 -6.86 7.55 0.43
CA ILE A 6 -7.29 6.68 -0.67
C ILE A 6 -8.73 6.26 -0.42
N THR A 7 -9.58 6.42 -1.42
CA THR A 7 -10.97 5.98 -1.34
C THR A 7 -11.06 4.51 -1.71
N SER A 8 -11.59 3.70 -0.81
CA SER A 8 -11.82 2.28 -1.06
C SER A 8 -13.04 2.07 -1.95
N THR A 9 -13.08 0.93 -2.64
CA THR A 9 -14.23 0.52 -3.43
C THR A 9 -14.93 -0.62 -2.70
N GLY A 10 -16.22 -0.42 -2.39
CA GLY A 10 -16.97 -1.43 -1.65
C GLY A 10 -16.49 -1.68 -0.23
N GLY A 11 -15.83 -0.70 0.37
CA GLY A 11 -15.37 -0.79 1.76
C GLY A 11 -13.98 -1.39 1.96
N HIS A 12 -13.28 -1.73 0.88
CA HIS A 12 -11.91 -2.28 0.95
C HIS A 12 -11.16 -1.99 -0.32
N ILE A 13 -9.83 -2.09 -0.27
CA ILE A 13 -8.97 -1.88 -1.43
C ILE A 13 -7.81 -2.87 -1.37
N ALA A 14 -7.46 -3.46 -2.51
CA ALA A 14 -6.31 -4.35 -2.61
C ALA A 14 -5.01 -3.56 -2.41
N ILE A 15 -4.02 -4.19 -1.77
CA ILE A 15 -2.73 -3.55 -1.48
C ILE A 15 -2.06 -2.99 -2.74
N ALA A 16 -2.13 -3.70 -3.85
CA ALA A 16 -1.52 -3.26 -5.10
C ALA A 16 -2.18 -1.97 -5.62
N ASN A 17 -3.49 -1.89 -5.57
CA ASN A 17 -4.21 -0.68 -5.96
C ASN A 17 -3.94 0.47 -5.01
N LEU A 18 -3.86 0.19 -3.72
CA LEU A 18 -3.54 1.19 -2.71
C LEU A 18 -2.19 1.85 -3.02
N LEU A 19 -1.17 1.05 -3.26
CA LEU A 19 0.18 1.55 -3.53
C LEU A 19 0.23 2.34 -4.84
N LYS A 20 -0.50 1.89 -5.86
CA LYS A 20 -0.58 2.61 -7.13
C LYS A 20 -1.26 3.96 -6.95
N GLN A 21 -2.40 4.01 -6.29
CA GLN A 21 -3.14 5.25 -6.07
C GLN A 21 -2.37 6.22 -5.19
N ALA A 22 -1.59 5.71 -4.26
CA ALA A 22 -0.74 6.53 -3.40
C ALA A 22 0.47 7.11 -4.14
N GLY A 23 0.73 6.66 -5.37
CA GLY A 23 1.87 7.12 -6.14
C GLY A 23 3.20 6.52 -5.70
N LEU A 24 3.17 5.47 -4.88
CA LEU A 24 4.38 4.81 -4.40
C LEU A 24 4.96 3.84 -5.43
N VAL A 25 4.12 3.35 -6.33
CA VAL A 25 4.52 2.50 -7.44
C VAL A 25 3.85 3.00 -8.73
N ALA A 26 4.42 2.67 -9.86
CA ALA A 26 3.91 3.13 -11.16
C ALA A 26 2.70 2.31 -11.62
N SER A 27 2.58 1.07 -11.19
CA SER A 27 1.51 0.18 -11.62
C SER A 27 1.25 -0.89 -10.56
N THR A 28 0.09 -1.56 -10.68
CA THR A 28 -0.23 -2.69 -9.80
C THR A 28 0.74 -3.84 -10.00
N SER A 29 1.20 -4.07 -11.23
CA SER A 29 2.20 -5.10 -11.51
C SER A 29 3.51 -4.84 -10.77
N GLU A 30 3.94 -3.58 -10.73
CA GLU A 30 5.13 -3.20 -9.97
C GLU A 30 4.92 -3.46 -8.48
N ALA A 31 3.74 -3.10 -7.95
CA ALA A 31 3.42 -3.35 -6.54
C ALA A 31 3.51 -4.84 -6.21
N LEU A 32 2.93 -5.69 -7.04
CA LEU A 32 2.96 -7.14 -6.82
C LEU A 32 4.38 -7.69 -6.85
N ARG A 33 5.19 -7.20 -7.79
CA ARG A 33 6.59 -7.61 -7.88
C ARG A 33 7.38 -7.17 -6.64
N MET A 34 7.14 -5.96 -6.16
CA MET A 34 7.79 -5.46 -4.95
C MET A 34 7.40 -6.29 -3.72
N ILE A 35 6.16 -6.73 -3.65
CA ILE A 35 5.69 -7.61 -2.57
C ILE A 35 6.45 -8.94 -2.62
N ASP A 36 6.61 -9.52 -3.81
CA ASP A 36 7.38 -10.76 -3.99
C ASP A 36 8.82 -10.61 -3.52
N GLN A 37 9.40 -9.44 -3.74
CA GLN A 37 10.79 -9.17 -3.37
C GLN A 37 10.94 -8.76 -1.91
N GLY A 38 9.84 -8.63 -1.17
CA GLY A 38 9.88 -8.19 0.20
C GLY A 38 10.16 -6.71 0.36
N GLY A 39 9.88 -5.91 -0.68
CA GLY A 39 10.14 -4.48 -0.67
C GLY A 39 9.00 -3.61 -0.14
N ILE A 40 7.90 -4.22 0.28
CA ILE A 40 6.72 -3.49 0.79
C ILE A 40 6.56 -3.80 2.27
N LYS A 41 6.39 -2.74 3.08
CA LYS A 41 6.09 -2.87 4.50
C LYS A 41 4.89 -2.00 4.84
N LEU A 42 4.05 -2.50 5.74
CA LEU A 42 2.96 -1.74 6.33
C LEU A 42 3.18 -1.70 7.83
N ASP A 43 3.27 -0.49 8.40
CA ASP A 43 3.54 -0.27 9.83
C ASP A 43 4.79 -1.02 10.31
N GLY A 44 5.81 -1.11 9.45
CA GLY A 44 7.06 -1.78 9.77
C GLY A 44 7.05 -3.28 9.56
N GLU A 45 5.92 -3.87 9.19
CA GLU A 45 5.80 -5.30 8.93
C GLU A 45 5.87 -5.59 7.43
N LYS A 46 6.71 -6.54 7.06
CA LYS A 46 6.87 -6.94 5.67
C LYS A 46 5.59 -7.59 5.15
N VAL A 47 5.12 -7.11 4.01
CA VAL A 47 3.96 -7.66 3.32
C VAL A 47 4.42 -8.76 2.37
N SER A 48 3.88 -9.96 2.52
CA SER A 48 4.14 -11.08 1.62
C SER A 48 2.88 -11.61 0.95
N ASP A 49 1.73 -11.10 1.32
CA ASP A 49 0.43 -11.52 0.77
C ASP A 49 0.00 -10.56 -0.33
N LYS A 50 0.03 -11.02 -1.58
CA LYS A 50 -0.37 -10.23 -2.75
C LYS A 50 -1.86 -9.96 -2.79
N SER A 51 -2.66 -10.74 -2.09
CA SER A 51 -4.11 -10.58 -2.06
C SER A 51 -4.60 -9.83 -0.84
N LEU A 52 -3.69 -9.27 -0.05
CA LEU A 52 -4.04 -8.46 1.12
C LEU A 52 -4.96 -7.32 0.72
N GLN A 53 -6.01 -7.11 1.51
CA GLN A 53 -6.94 -6.00 1.33
C GLN A 53 -7.03 -5.18 2.59
N LEU A 54 -7.16 -3.87 2.42
CA LEU A 54 -7.26 -2.93 3.52
C LEU A 54 -8.67 -2.37 3.56
N LYS A 55 -9.26 -2.34 4.74
CA LYS A 55 -10.64 -1.87 4.92
C LYS A 55 -10.70 -0.35 5.03
N ALA A 56 -11.85 0.20 4.67
CA ALA A 56 -12.15 1.60 4.93
C ALA A 56 -11.98 1.90 6.42
N GLY A 57 -11.38 3.03 6.73
CA GLY A 57 -11.06 3.42 8.10
C GLY A 57 -9.67 2.99 8.56
N THR A 58 -8.92 2.25 7.74
CA THR A 58 -7.57 1.83 8.06
C THR A 58 -6.59 2.99 7.85
N VAL A 59 -5.68 3.17 8.80
CA VAL A 59 -4.57 4.11 8.65
C VAL A 59 -3.28 3.31 8.80
N VAL A 60 -2.44 3.34 7.76
CA VAL A 60 -1.18 2.59 7.74
C VAL A 60 -0.04 3.45 7.22
N VAL A 61 1.16 3.16 7.67
CA VAL A 61 2.37 3.73 7.10
C VAL A 61 2.93 2.71 6.11
N ALA A 62 2.83 3.03 4.82
CA ALA A 62 3.33 2.17 3.77
C ALA A 62 4.77 2.55 3.43
N GLN A 63 5.63 1.56 3.33
CA GLN A 63 7.00 1.72 2.92
C GLN A 63 7.26 0.90 1.67
N VAL A 64 7.80 1.55 0.64
CA VAL A 64 8.20 0.90 -0.61
C VAL A 64 9.71 1.05 -0.76
N GLY A 65 10.41 -0.07 -0.73
CA GLY A 65 11.87 -0.05 -0.71
C GLY A 65 12.39 0.51 0.61
N LYS A 66 13.51 1.21 0.57
CA LYS A 66 14.15 1.75 1.76
C LYS A 66 13.88 3.23 1.99
N ARG A 67 13.32 3.93 1.01
CA ARG A 67 13.27 5.40 1.03
C ARG A 67 11.88 5.98 0.85
N LYS A 68 10.93 5.23 0.32
CA LYS A 68 9.59 5.75 0.06
C LYS A 68 8.68 5.40 1.22
N PHE A 69 8.13 6.43 1.85
CA PHE A 69 7.18 6.28 2.96
C PHE A 69 5.97 7.15 2.68
N ALA A 70 4.82 6.67 3.06
CA ALA A 70 3.61 7.48 3.05
C ALA A 70 2.65 6.98 4.12
N ARG A 71 1.98 7.90 4.80
CA ARG A 71 0.91 7.58 5.72
C ARG A 71 -0.39 7.58 4.93
N ILE A 72 -1.03 6.45 4.84
CA ILE A 72 -2.21 6.26 4.00
C ILE A 72 -3.43 6.03 4.87
N THR A 73 -4.45 6.84 4.64
CA THR A 73 -5.76 6.68 5.24
C THR A 73 -6.70 6.12 4.19
N VAL A 74 -7.31 4.97 4.47
CA VAL A 74 -8.29 4.35 3.58
C VAL A 74 -9.69 4.78 4.02
N SER A 75 -10.42 5.40 3.11
CA SER A 75 -11.77 5.88 3.41
C SER A 75 -12.84 5.20 2.56
#